data_479af88ad267e7876b91c1607aaa6964
#
_entry.id   479af88ad267e7876b91c1607aaa6964
#
_cell.length_a   1.000
_cell.length_b   1.000
_cell.length_c   1.000
_cell.angle_alpha   90.00
_cell.angle_beta   90.00
_cell.angle_gamma   90.00
#
_symmetry.space_group_name_H-M   'P 1'
#
loop_
_entity.id
_entity.type
_entity.pdbx_description
1 polymer ?
#
loop_
_entity_poly.entity_id
_entity_poly.type
_entity_poly.pdbx_seq_one_letter_code
_entity_poly.pdbx_strand_id
1 'polypeptide(L)'
;IDIDNSINSGQVFLWEKQGVDWYGINGQDILKIDKNGMIKSIRNRKINFFRKDDDIEEIIKSISKDKIVKKAVKEYEGLRIFKQDPFQCMISFIISSNSNIQKIKSSLEKITRKFGTKVKIEGKEFFVFPKPEKIAKASIDQIKTCGVGYRASFIKEAAQMVVLKKIDFEYLKKCDYQEAKKNICRIPGIGNKVADCIMLFSLN
;
A
#
# COMPACT_ATOMS: atom_id res chain seq x y z
N ILE A 1 0.58 6.96 -18.56
CA ILE A 1 0.24 6.81 -17.13
C ILE A 1 0.01 8.18 -16.56
N ASP A 2 -1.15 8.41 -15.94
CA ASP A 2 -1.44 9.60 -15.13
C ASP A 2 -1.00 9.35 -13.69
N ILE A 3 0.13 9.92 -13.31
CA ILE A 3 0.77 9.69 -12.00
C ILE A 3 -0.03 10.39 -10.90
N ASP A 4 -0.44 11.64 -11.13
CA ASP A 4 -1.12 12.45 -10.13
C ASP A 4 -2.48 11.83 -9.77
N ASN A 5 -3.29 11.46 -10.75
CA ASN A 5 -4.55 10.76 -10.53
C ASN A 5 -4.34 9.39 -9.88
N SER A 6 -3.34 8.63 -10.33
CA SER A 6 -3.07 7.31 -9.77
C SER A 6 -2.65 7.36 -8.29
N ILE A 7 -1.76 8.29 -7.91
CA ILE A 7 -1.33 8.44 -6.51
C ILE A 7 -2.47 8.97 -5.63
N ASN A 8 -3.27 9.91 -6.14
CA ASN A 8 -4.35 10.54 -5.37
C ASN A 8 -5.66 9.74 -5.36
N SER A 9 -5.73 8.59 -6.03
CA SER A 9 -6.93 7.74 -6.08
C SER A 9 -7.30 7.04 -4.77
N GLY A 10 -6.48 7.17 -3.72
CA GLY A 10 -6.75 6.54 -2.41
C GLY A 10 -6.26 5.11 -2.27
N GLN A 11 -5.42 4.64 -3.18
CA GLN A 11 -4.79 3.31 -3.10
C GLN A 11 -3.45 3.33 -2.35
N VAL A 12 -2.76 4.49 -2.29
CA VAL A 12 -1.49 4.71 -1.56
C VAL A 12 -1.59 5.93 -0.67
N PHE A 13 -0.83 5.96 0.44
CA PHE A 13 -0.97 7.02 1.44
C PHE A 13 0.37 7.67 1.84
N LEU A 14 1.50 7.03 1.59
CA LEU A 14 2.84 7.52 1.96
C LEU A 14 3.59 8.03 0.73
N TRP A 15 2.95 8.93 0.00
CA TRP A 15 3.50 9.59 -1.18
C TRP A 15 3.37 11.10 -1.04
N GLU A 16 4.42 11.82 -1.44
CA GLU A 16 4.44 13.27 -1.47
C GLU A 16 5.07 13.80 -2.75
N LYS A 17 4.56 14.93 -3.24
CA LYS A 17 5.13 15.64 -4.39
C LYS A 17 6.15 16.65 -3.88
N GLN A 18 7.37 16.59 -4.40
CA GLN A 18 8.44 17.53 -4.08
C GLN A 18 8.97 18.14 -5.38
N GLY A 19 8.58 19.39 -5.65
CA GLY A 19 8.79 20.01 -6.94
C GLY A 19 8.00 19.29 -8.04
N VAL A 20 8.70 18.74 -9.02
CA VAL A 20 8.08 18.00 -10.14
C VAL A 20 8.08 16.47 -9.93
N ASP A 21 8.80 16.00 -8.92
CA ASP A 21 8.99 14.58 -8.66
C ASP A 21 8.08 14.10 -7.52
N TRP A 22 7.63 12.84 -7.59
CA TRP A 22 6.96 12.16 -6.52
C TRP A 22 7.92 11.25 -5.76
N TYR A 23 7.84 11.28 -4.43
CA TYR A 23 8.57 10.37 -3.54
C TYR A 23 7.58 9.56 -2.72
N GLY A 24 7.78 8.25 -2.65
CA GLY A 24 6.89 7.35 -1.93
C GLY A 24 7.59 6.22 -1.23
N ILE A 25 6.98 5.75 -0.16
CA ILE A 25 7.46 4.60 0.61
C ILE A 25 6.74 3.36 0.09
N ASN A 26 7.50 2.32 -0.27
CA ASN A 26 6.97 1.01 -0.63
C ASN A 26 7.75 -0.09 0.11
N GLY A 27 7.24 -0.47 1.26
CA GLY A 27 7.89 -1.39 2.17
C GLY A 27 9.24 -0.86 2.66
N GLN A 28 10.29 -1.64 2.43
CA GLN A 28 11.67 -1.28 2.80
C GLN A 28 12.37 -0.40 1.78
N ASP A 29 11.63 0.19 0.84
CA ASP A 29 12.20 0.98 -0.24
C ASP A 29 11.55 2.36 -0.34
N ILE A 30 12.28 3.31 -0.89
CA ILE A 30 11.76 4.60 -1.32
C ILE A 30 11.76 4.62 -2.84
N LEU A 31 10.66 5.03 -3.41
CA LEU A 31 10.49 5.15 -4.84
C LEU A 31 10.44 6.64 -5.20
N LYS A 32 11.17 7.00 -6.25
CA LYS A 32 11.08 8.31 -6.88
C LYS A 32 10.44 8.14 -8.25
N ILE A 33 9.44 8.94 -8.56
CA ILE A 33 8.84 9.02 -9.89
C ILE A 33 9.11 10.43 -10.42
N ASP A 34 9.83 10.52 -11.53
CA ASP A 34 10.13 11.80 -12.17
C ASP A 34 8.94 12.30 -13.04
N LYS A 35 9.08 13.51 -13.55
CA LYS A 35 8.09 14.16 -14.42
C LYS A 35 7.73 13.36 -15.69
N ASN A 36 8.60 12.43 -16.13
CA ASN A 36 8.38 11.59 -17.30
C ASN A 36 7.74 10.24 -16.93
N GLY A 37 7.43 10.00 -15.65
CA GLY A 37 6.88 8.74 -15.17
C GLY A 37 7.92 7.63 -15.01
N MET A 38 9.22 7.98 -15.04
CA MET A 38 10.26 7.01 -14.77
C MET A 38 10.36 6.76 -13.27
N ILE A 39 10.20 5.49 -12.86
CA ILE A 39 10.31 5.08 -11.47
C ILE A 39 11.73 4.59 -11.19
N LYS A 40 12.29 5.10 -10.09
CA LYS A 40 13.58 4.65 -9.55
C LYS A 40 13.40 4.17 -8.13
N SER A 41 13.97 3.01 -7.84
CA SER A 41 14.15 2.49 -6.49
C SER A 41 15.50 2.94 -5.96
N ILE A 42 15.56 3.38 -4.71
CA ILE A 42 16.82 3.74 -4.07
C ILE A 42 17.73 2.53 -3.91
N ARG A 43 17.13 1.36 -3.74
CA ARG A 43 17.87 0.09 -3.61
C ARG A 43 18.21 -0.55 -4.95
N ASN A 44 18.03 0.18 -6.07
CA ASN A 44 18.24 -0.32 -7.44
C ASN A 44 17.51 -1.63 -7.74
N ARG A 45 16.36 -1.84 -7.11
CA ARG A 45 15.53 -3.02 -7.36
C ARG A 45 14.72 -2.83 -8.63
N LYS A 46 14.56 -3.89 -9.41
CA LYS A 46 13.58 -3.93 -10.50
C LYS A 46 12.18 -3.96 -9.88
N ILE A 47 11.39 -2.92 -10.12
CA ILE A 47 10.06 -2.77 -9.52
C ILE A 47 9.02 -2.64 -10.62
N ASN A 48 7.99 -3.46 -10.53
CA ASN A 48 6.80 -3.36 -11.37
C ASN A 48 5.65 -2.65 -10.62
N PHE A 49 5.93 -1.48 -10.05
CA PHE A 49 4.97 -0.73 -9.23
C PHE A 49 3.73 -0.30 -10.01
N PHE A 50 3.90 0.04 -11.28
CA PHE A 50 2.81 0.47 -12.18
C PHE A 50 2.10 -0.69 -12.89
N ARG A 51 2.42 -1.95 -12.57
CA ARG A 51 1.84 -3.12 -13.24
C ARG A 51 1.93 -3.00 -14.77
N LYS A 52 3.13 -2.73 -15.27
CA LYS A 52 3.38 -2.55 -16.72
C LYS A 52 3.11 -3.81 -17.54
N ASP A 53 3.00 -4.95 -16.88
CA ASP A 53 2.70 -6.24 -17.50
C ASP A 53 1.18 -6.43 -17.74
N ASP A 54 0.33 -5.57 -17.18
CA ASP A 54 -1.12 -5.62 -17.41
C ASP A 54 -1.42 -5.17 -18.85
N ASP A 55 -2.24 -5.94 -19.56
CA ASP A 55 -2.83 -5.52 -20.83
C ASP A 55 -3.96 -4.53 -20.59
N ILE A 56 -3.58 -3.25 -20.53
CA ILE A 56 -4.51 -2.17 -20.22
C ILE A 56 -5.57 -1.97 -21.31
N GLU A 57 -5.25 -2.24 -22.55
CA GLU A 57 -6.20 -2.08 -23.67
C GLU A 57 -7.31 -3.12 -23.53
N GLU A 58 -6.95 -4.38 -23.24
CA GLU A 58 -7.91 -5.44 -23.00
C GLU A 58 -8.77 -5.17 -21.76
N ILE A 59 -8.14 -4.75 -20.64
CA ILE A 59 -8.85 -4.37 -19.42
C ILE A 59 -9.85 -3.25 -19.70
N ILE A 60 -9.42 -2.16 -20.31
CA ILE A 60 -10.30 -1.03 -20.65
C ILE A 60 -11.45 -1.48 -21.55
N LYS A 61 -11.19 -2.30 -22.57
CA LYS A 61 -12.21 -2.87 -23.43
C LYS A 61 -13.23 -3.70 -22.66
N SER A 62 -12.77 -4.50 -21.72
CA SER A 62 -13.65 -5.38 -20.92
C SER A 62 -14.57 -4.60 -19.98
N ILE A 63 -14.06 -3.57 -19.29
CA ILE A 63 -14.83 -2.77 -18.31
C ILE A 63 -15.69 -1.68 -18.95
N SER A 64 -15.37 -1.22 -20.16
CA SER A 64 -16.07 -0.15 -20.88
C SER A 64 -17.43 -0.56 -21.48
N LYS A 65 -17.92 -1.77 -21.16
CA LYS A 65 -19.26 -2.24 -21.56
C LYS A 65 -20.36 -1.44 -20.86
N ASP A 66 -20.13 -1.02 -19.63
CA ASP A 66 -21.02 -0.13 -18.88
C ASP A 66 -20.78 1.33 -19.30
N LYS A 67 -21.87 2.08 -19.53
CA LYS A 67 -21.81 3.48 -20.00
C LYS A 67 -21.17 4.43 -18.99
N ILE A 68 -21.39 4.21 -17.67
CA ILE A 68 -20.81 5.03 -16.59
C ILE A 68 -19.33 4.76 -16.51
N VAL A 69 -18.95 3.47 -16.49
CA VAL A 69 -17.53 3.08 -16.46
C VAL A 69 -16.79 3.59 -17.69
N LYS A 70 -17.39 3.52 -18.90
CA LYS A 70 -16.81 4.07 -20.12
C LYS A 70 -16.53 5.57 -20.02
N LYS A 71 -17.43 6.34 -19.40
CA LYS A 71 -17.24 7.77 -19.13
C LYS A 71 -16.08 8.00 -18.14
N ALA A 72 -16.05 7.24 -17.05
CA ALA A 72 -14.98 7.31 -16.06
C ALA A 72 -13.60 6.97 -16.66
N VAL A 73 -13.52 5.92 -17.48
CA VAL A 73 -12.27 5.55 -18.19
C VAL A 73 -11.74 6.69 -19.07
N LYS A 74 -12.63 7.41 -19.74
CA LYS A 74 -12.25 8.57 -20.55
C LYS A 74 -11.78 9.76 -19.70
N GLU A 75 -12.43 9.98 -18.57
CA GLU A 75 -12.12 11.10 -17.66
C GLU A 75 -10.79 10.84 -16.92
N TYR A 76 -10.52 9.58 -16.56
CA TYR A 76 -9.31 9.17 -15.83
C TYR A 76 -8.35 8.36 -16.71
N GLU A 77 -8.17 8.79 -17.95
CA GLU A 77 -7.24 8.14 -18.86
C GLU A 77 -5.82 8.10 -18.29
N GLY A 78 -5.19 6.93 -18.34
CA GLY A 78 -3.84 6.72 -17.79
C GLY A 78 -3.77 6.39 -16.31
N LEU A 79 -4.90 6.34 -15.58
CA LEU A 79 -4.93 5.83 -14.20
C LEU A 79 -4.42 4.40 -14.14
N ARG A 80 -3.61 4.07 -13.13
CA ARG A 80 -3.04 2.74 -12.90
C ARG A 80 -3.31 2.25 -11.48
N ILE A 81 -3.51 0.94 -11.36
CA ILE A 81 -3.47 0.24 -10.08
C ILE A 81 -2.02 -0.07 -9.76
N PHE A 82 -1.59 0.23 -8.53
CA PHE A 82 -0.21 0.02 -8.09
C PHE A 82 -0.03 -1.35 -7.45
N LYS A 83 1.17 -1.92 -7.61
CA LYS A 83 1.61 -3.11 -6.90
C LYS A 83 2.44 -2.70 -5.68
N GLN A 84 1.81 -2.73 -4.53
CA GLN A 84 2.39 -2.26 -3.27
C GLN A 84 3.09 -3.39 -2.50
N ASP A 85 3.93 -3.01 -1.52
CA ASP A 85 4.40 -3.94 -0.50
C ASP A 85 3.21 -4.49 0.30
N PRO A 86 3.06 -5.83 0.40
CA PRO A 86 1.86 -6.41 1.02
C PRO A 86 1.69 -6.07 2.50
N PHE A 87 2.79 -6.02 3.26
CA PHE A 87 2.70 -5.68 4.69
C PHE A 87 2.30 -4.22 4.89
N GLN A 88 2.92 -3.29 4.16
CA GLN A 88 2.53 -1.87 4.19
C GLN A 88 1.08 -1.68 3.76
N CYS A 89 0.66 -2.32 2.67
CA CYS A 89 -0.71 -2.26 2.17
C CYS A 89 -1.70 -2.75 3.24
N MET A 90 -1.45 -3.91 3.84
CA MET A 90 -2.28 -4.48 4.89
C MET A 90 -2.45 -3.53 6.08
N ILE A 91 -1.36 -3.00 6.63
CA ILE A 91 -1.42 -2.05 7.76
C ILE A 91 -2.16 -0.77 7.37
N SER A 92 -1.93 -0.26 6.16
CA SER A 92 -2.60 0.94 5.65
C SER A 92 -4.12 0.75 5.58
N PHE A 93 -4.58 -0.38 5.10
CA PHE A 93 -6.01 -0.66 4.98
C PHE A 93 -6.67 -1.05 6.31
N ILE A 94 -5.95 -1.64 7.28
CA ILE A 94 -6.44 -1.76 8.67
C ILE A 94 -6.71 -0.35 9.24
N ILE A 95 -5.79 0.60 9.04
CA ILE A 95 -5.94 1.98 9.53
C ILE A 95 -7.08 2.71 8.79
N SER A 96 -7.34 2.38 7.53
CA SER A 96 -8.37 3.03 6.72
C SER A 96 -9.80 2.76 7.17
N SER A 97 -10.04 1.68 7.91
CA SER A 97 -11.37 1.31 8.41
C SER A 97 -11.95 2.44 9.28
N ASN A 98 -13.12 2.98 8.90
CA ASN A 98 -13.77 4.11 9.60
C ASN A 98 -12.79 5.28 9.87
N SER A 99 -12.12 5.75 8.82
CA SER A 99 -11.13 6.83 8.88
C SER A 99 -11.21 7.70 7.63
N ASN A 100 -10.46 8.80 7.58
CA ASN A 100 -10.30 9.64 6.41
C ASN A 100 -8.84 9.65 5.94
N ILE A 101 -8.61 10.08 4.70
CA ILE A 101 -7.29 10.04 4.04
C ILE A 101 -6.24 10.80 4.85
N GLN A 102 -6.56 11.99 5.37
CA GLN A 102 -5.61 12.80 6.14
C GLN A 102 -5.16 12.09 7.42
N LYS A 103 -6.12 11.49 8.15
CA LYS A 103 -5.81 10.73 9.37
C LYS A 103 -5.01 9.46 9.08
N ILE A 104 -5.31 8.78 7.98
CA ILE A 104 -4.55 7.59 7.54
C ILE A 104 -3.11 7.99 7.26
N LYS A 105 -2.87 9.02 6.44
CA LYS A 105 -1.54 9.55 6.13
C LYS A 105 -0.77 9.90 7.41
N SER A 106 -1.34 10.73 8.28
CA SER A 106 -0.70 11.13 9.54
C SER A 106 -0.36 9.95 10.44
N SER A 107 -1.24 8.95 10.56
CA SER A 107 -0.97 7.75 11.37
C SER A 107 0.15 6.90 10.78
N LEU A 108 0.17 6.71 9.47
CA LEU A 108 1.22 5.96 8.76
C LEU A 108 2.59 6.67 8.85
N GLU A 109 2.62 8.00 8.71
CA GLU A 109 3.84 8.79 8.89
C GLU A 109 4.42 8.63 10.31
N LYS A 110 3.56 8.65 11.35
CA LYS A 110 3.98 8.41 12.74
C LYS A 110 4.51 6.99 12.92
N ILE A 111 3.89 5.99 12.30
CA ILE A 111 4.35 4.60 12.33
C ILE A 111 5.73 4.48 11.68
N THR A 112 5.93 5.07 10.49
CA THR A 112 7.22 5.01 9.78
C THR A 112 8.31 5.73 10.56
N ARG A 113 8.03 6.92 11.11
CA ARG A 113 9.00 7.66 11.92
C ARG A 113 9.37 6.93 13.22
N LYS A 114 8.39 6.28 13.86
CA LYS A 114 8.61 5.63 15.17
C LYS A 114 9.26 4.26 15.05
N PHE A 115 8.87 3.46 14.06
CA PHE A 115 9.27 2.05 13.96
C PHE A 115 10.08 1.73 12.71
N GLY A 116 10.08 2.61 11.72
CA GLY A 116 10.82 2.45 10.47
C GLY A 116 12.31 2.74 10.62
N THR A 117 13.06 2.45 9.56
CA THR A 117 14.49 2.75 9.49
C THR A 117 14.70 4.04 8.71
N LYS A 118 15.48 4.96 9.28
CA LYS A 118 15.88 6.21 8.64
C LYS A 118 16.82 5.92 7.48
N VAL A 119 16.58 6.54 6.34
CA VAL A 119 17.43 6.50 5.15
C VAL A 119 17.61 7.91 4.59
N LYS A 120 18.73 8.17 3.98
CA LYS A 120 19.05 9.49 3.39
C LYS A 120 19.20 9.37 1.88
N ILE A 121 18.52 10.27 1.12
CA ILE A 121 18.44 10.25 -0.32
C ILE A 121 18.54 11.65 -0.87
N GLU A 122 19.49 11.89 -1.78
CA GLU A 122 19.69 13.21 -2.39
C GLU A 122 19.70 14.33 -1.32
N GLY A 123 20.33 14.05 -0.15
CA GLY A 123 20.38 14.97 0.99
C GLY A 123 19.13 15.02 1.87
N LYS A 124 18.02 14.38 1.49
CA LYS A 124 16.74 14.34 2.22
C LYS A 124 16.64 13.11 3.10
N GLU A 125 15.93 13.24 4.22
CA GLU A 125 15.70 12.16 5.17
C GLU A 125 14.31 11.54 4.96
N PHE A 126 14.29 10.22 4.84
CA PHE A 126 13.07 9.42 4.76
C PHE A 126 13.10 8.31 5.80
N PHE A 127 11.93 7.76 6.11
CA PHE A 127 11.79 6.58 6.96
C PHE A 127 11.07 5.51 6.15
N VAL A 128 11.74 4.39 5.86
CA VAL A 128 11.08 3.25 5.20
C VAL A 128 10.03 2.64 6.10
N PHE A 129 9.07 1.92 5.53
CA PHE A 129 8.02 1.27 6.33
C PHE A 129 8.65 0.24 7.29
N PRO A 130 8.18 0.12 8.54
CA PRO A 130 8.76 -0.82 9.49
C PRO A 130 8.60 -2.27 9.04
N LYS A 131 9.60 -3.10 9.36
CA LYS A 131 9.47 -4.56 9.20
C LYS A 131 8.43 -5.11 10.19
N PRO A 132 7.74 -6.22 9.85
CA PRO A 132 6.73 -6.84 10.72
C PRO A 132 7.23 -7.08 12.15
N GLU A 133 8.50 -7.50 12.31
CA GLU A 133 9.10 -7.80 13.61
C GLU A 133 9.16 -6.58 14.54
N LYS A 134 9.33 -5.37 13.98
CA LYS A 134 9.36 -4.14 14.77
C LYS A 134 7.99 -3.82 15.35
N ILE A 135 6.95 -3.96 14.56
CA ILE A 135 5.56 -3.75 15.00
C ILE A 135 5.12 -4.86 15.97
N ALA A 136 5.43 -6.12 15.67
CA ALA A 136 5.08 -7.27 16.51
C ALA A 136 5.69 -7.18 17.93
N LYS A 137 6.91 -6.64 18.07
CA LYS A 137 7.60 -6.43 19.35
C LYS A 137 7.13 -5.18 20.10
N ALA A 138 6.50 -4.22 19.43
CA ALA A 138 6.03 -3.00 20.07
C ALA A 138 4.88 -3.27 21.06
N SER A 139 4.75 -2.47 22.12
CA SER A 139 3.56 -2.50 22.96
C SER A 139 2.36 -1.87 22.25
N ILE A 140 1.15 -2.26 22.63
CA ILE A 140 -0.09 -1.66 22.10
C ILE A 140 -0.08 -0.15 22.34
N ASP A 141 0.37 0.31 23.51
CA ASP A 141 0.40 1.73 23.84
C ASP A 141 1.42 2.49 22.96
N GLN A 142 2.56 1.88 22.65
CA GLN A 142 3.50 2.45 21.69
C GLN A 142 2.87 2.62 20.29
N ILE A 143 2.05 1.66 19.84
CA ILE A 143 1.36 1.76 18.54
C ILE A 143 0.23 2.79 18.61
N LYS A 144 -0.52 2.87 19.74
CA LYS A 144 -1.59 3.87 19.94
C LYS A 144 -1.09 5.31 19.81
N THR A 145 0.16 5.62 20.25
CA THR A 145 0.71 6.98 20.10
C THR A 145 0.83 7.44 18.64
N CYS A 146 0.75 6.51 17.67
CA CYS A 146 0.70 6.85 16.25
C CYS A 146 -0.69 7.33 15.77
N GLY A 147 -1.66 7.47 16.67
CA GLY A 147 -2.99 7.98 16.34
C GLY A 147 -3.95 6.97 15.71
N VAL A 148 -3.63 5.68 15.82
CA VAL A 148 -4.44 4.58 15.23
C VAL A 148 -5.63 4.15 16.10
N GLY A 149 -5.70 4.62 17.36
CA GLY A 149 -6.78 4.32 18.29
C GLY A 149 -6.89 2.82 18.60
N TYR A 150 -8.12 2.30 18.59
CA TYR A 150 -8.40 0.88 18.87
C TYR A 150 -7.75 -0.09 17.89
N ARG A 151 -7.36 0.37 16.69
CA ARG A 151 -6.71 -0.45 15.67
C ARG A 151 -5.29 -0.88 16.06
N ALA A 152 -4.72 -0.32 17.14
CA ALA A 152 -3.39 -0.68 17.61
C ALA A 152 -3.25 -2.17 17.92
N SER A 153 -4.28 -2.80 18.50
CA SER A 153 -4.30 -4.26 18.76
C SER A 153 -4.32 -5.04 17.43
N PHE A 154 -5.15 -4.64 16.48
CA PHE A 154 -5.23 -5.29 15.16
C PHE A 154 -3.90 -5.19 14.38
N ILE A 155 -3.27 -4.02 14.40
CA ILE A 155 -1.97 -3.78 13.76
C ILE A 155 -0.88 -4.68 14.37
N LYS A 156 -0.83 -4.78 15.70
CA LYS A 156 0.11 -5.65 16.41
C LYS A 156 -0.11 -7.11 16.05
N GLU A 157 -1.36 -7.57 16.13
CA GLU A 157 -1.71 -8.96 15.87
C GLU A 157 -1.46 -9.33 14.40
N ALA A 158 -1.82 -8.47 13.45
CA ALA A 158 -1.49 -8.65 12.03
C ALA A 158 0.02 -8.82 11.81
N ALA A 159 0.84 -7.97 12.45
CA ALA A 159 2.29 -8.09 12.37
C ALA A 159 2.81 -9.41 12.99
N GLN A 160 2.25 -9.84 14.12
CA GLN A 160 2.59 -11.12 14.74
C GLN A 160 2.22 -12.31 13.84
N MET A 161 1.05 -12.26 13.19
CA MET A 161 0.63 -13.32 12.26
C MET A 161 1.60 -13.46 11.07
N VAL A 162 2.12 -12.33 10.55
CA VAL A 162 3.14 -12.35 9.49
C VAL A 162 4.46 -12.92 9.99
N VAL A 163 4.93 -12.48 11.17
CA VAL A 163 6.20 -12.97 11.78
C VAL A 163 6.13 -14.48 12.06
N LEU A 164 4.97 -14.96 12.51
CA LEU A 164 4.73 -16.38 12.80
C LEU A 164 4.37 -17.21 11.55
N LYS A 165 4.44 -16.61 10.35
CA LYS A 165 4.06 -17.23 9.07
C LYS A 165 2.64 -17.80 9.03
N LYS A 166 1.74 -17.33 9.91
CA LYS A 166 0.30 -17.61 9.84
C LYS A 166 -0.34 -16.90 8.64
N ILE A 167 0.26 -15.80 8.22
CA ILE A 167 0.00 -15.10 6.97
C ILE A 167 1.30 -15.08 6.18
N ASP A 168 1.30 -15.77 5.05
CA ASP A 168 2.43 -15.82 4.12
C ASP A 168 2.01 -15.18 2.79
N PHE A 169 2.52 -14.00 2.52
CA PHE A 169 2.17 -13.25 1.31
C PHE A 169 2.63 -13.94 0.02
N GLU A 170 3.75 -14.71 0.06
CA GLU A 170 4.21 -15.44 -1.12
C GLU A 170 3.31 -16.64 -1.44
N TYR A 171 2.74 -17.27 -0.42
CA TYR A 171 1.69 -18.26 -0.60
C TYR A 171 0.40 -17.63 -1.15
N LEU A 172 -0.04 -16.50 -0.54
CA LEU A 172 -1.28 -15.82 -0.93
C LEU A 172 -1.26 -15.29 -2.37
N LYS A 173 -0.09 -14.98 -2.93
CA LYS A 173 0.05 -14.61 -4.34
C LYS A 173 -0.16 -15.76 -5.32
N LYS A 174 -0.12 -17.01 -4.85
CA LYS A 174 -0.17 -18.22 -5.67
C LYS A 174 -1.47 -18.98 -5.55
N CYS A 175 -2.22 -18.80 -4.45
CA CYS A 175 -3.50 -19.45 -4.25
C CYS A 175 -4.62 -18.69 -4.98
N ASP A 176 -5.79 -19.33 -5.09
CA ASP A 176 -6.95 -18.70 -5.71
C ASP A 176 -7.51 -17.57 -4.85
N TYR A 177 -8.37 -16.76 -5.47
CA TYR A 177 -8.98 -15.58 -4.83
C TYR A 177 -9.74 -15.93 -3.55
N GLN A 178 -10.53 -17.01 -3.54
CA GLN A 178 -11.37 -17.37 -2.40
C GLN A 178 -10.50 -17.79 -1.21
N GLU A 179 -9.48 -18.57 -1.47
CA GLU A 179 -8.54 -19.01 -0.45
C GLU A 179 -7.71 -17.84 0.10
N ALA A 180 -7.18 -16.96 -0.77
CA ALA A 180 -6.48 -15.75 -0.37
C ALA A 180 -7.37 -14.88 0.52
N LYS A 181 -8.61 -14.61 0.10
CA LYS A 181 -9.58 -13.81 0.84
C LYS A 181 -9.90 -14.41 2.20
N LYS A 182 -10.16 -15.71 2.25
CA LYS A 182 -10.43 -16.45 3.49
C LYS A 182 -9.27 -16.33 4.49
N ASN A 183 -8.03 -16.48 4.03
CA ASN A 183 -6.84 -16.33 4.87
C ASN A 183 -6.67 -14.91 5.39
N ILE A 184 -6.82 -13.89 4.54
CA ILE A 184 -6.68 -12.48 4.91
C ILE A 184 -7.77 -12.04 5.90
N CYS A 185 -9.01 -12.50 5.73
CA CYS A 185 -10.11 -12.20 6.64
C CYS A 185 -9.95 -12.82 8.05
N ARG A 186 -8.99 -13.73 8.26
CA ARG A 186 -8.63 -14.22 9.61
C ARG A 186 -7.86 -13.19 10.43
N ILE A 187 -7.34 -12.15 9.80
CA ILE A 187 -6.61 -11.09 10.47
C ILE A 187 -7.61 -10.16 11.16
N PRO A 188 -7.48 -9.91 12.47
CA PRO A 188 -8.38 -9.00 13.19
C PRO A 188 -8.42 -7.60 12.56
N GLY A 189 -9.64 -7.08 12.44
CA GLY A 189 -9.88 -5.77 11.82
C GLY A 189 -9.97 -5.78 10.29
N ILE A 190 -9.84 -6.95 9.65
CA ILE A 190 -9.98 -7.10 8.20
C ILE A 190 -11.31 -7.83 7.87
N GLY A 191 -12.24 -7.07 7.29
CA GLY A 191 -13.45 -7.61 6.67
C GLY A 191 -13.27 -7.76 5.15
N ASN A 192 -14.34 -8.24 4.48
CA ASN A 192 -14.33 -8.53 3.04
C ASN A 192 -13.77 -7.39 2.18
N LYS A 193 -14.25 -6.15 2.37
CA LYS A 193 -13.82 -4.98 1.60
C LYS A 193 -12.33 -4.69 1.77
N VAL A 194 -11.82 -4.78 2.99
CA VAL A 194 -10.39 -4.53 3.27
C VAL A 194 -9.53 -5.65 2.70
N ALA A 195 -9.98 -6.91 2.78
CA ALA A 195 -9.31 -8.03 2.16
C ALA A 195 -9.19 -7.84 0.63
N ASP A 196 -10.27 -7.43 -0.04
CA ASP A 196 -10.27 -7.15 -1.47
C ASP A 196 -9.29 -6.04 -1.84
N CYS A 197 -9.20 -4.97 -1.05
CA CYS A 197 -8.21 -3.91 -1.26
C CYS A 197 -6.78 -4.43 -1.13
N ILE A 198 -6.49 -5.26 -0.11
CA ILE A 198 -5.15 -5.81 0.09
C ILE A 198 -4.77 -6.71 -1.08
N MET A 199 -5.67 -7.58 -1.52
CA MET A 199 -5.42 -8.48 -2.65
C MET A 199 -5.19 -7.69 -3.93
N LEU A 200 -6.08 -6.76 -4.27
CA LEU A 200 -6.01 -5.96 -5.50
C LEU A 200 -4.72 -5.14 -5.58
N PHE A 201 -4.33 -4.50 -4.47
CA PHE A 201 -3.25 -3.53 -4.47
C PHE A 201 -1.88 -4.11 -4.09
N SER A 202 -1.79 -5.40 -3.68
CA SER A 202 -0.49 -5.93 -3.23
C SER A 202 -0.18 -7.38 -3.56
N LEU A 203 -1.17 -8.22 -3.87
CA LEU A 203 -0.93 -9.64 -4.10
C LEU A 203 -0.95 -10.03 -5.58
N ASN A 204 -1.65 -9.29 -6.42
CA ASN A 204 -1.75 -9.55 -7.87
C ASN A 204 -0.72 -8.76 -8.68
#